data_5146bcd1ee01829e23c30c6cfe10b94b
#
_entry.id   5146bcd1ee01829e23c30c6cfe10b94b
#
_cell.length_a   1.000
_cell.length_b   1.000
_cell.length_c   1.000
_cell.angle_alpha   90.00
_cell.angle_beta   90.00
_cell.angle_gamma   90.00
#
_symmetry.space_group_name_H-M   'P 1'
#
loop_
_entity.id
_entity.type
_entity.pdbx_description
1 polymer ?
#
loop_
_entity_poly.entity_id
_entity_poly.type
_entity_poly.pdbx_seq_one_letter_code
_entity_poly.pdbx_strand_id
1 'polypeptide(L)'
;MNINLIYPQIPSILDRHIPGTNITSCQLLSDLTAQIKTQLESSAKDTPFTQVTILKAPIEFLMRKLATQARTQPASANLNIVLQLGASAQDDRWHTASGWTVTSQPNNPQSDQLADLLITQALQTLGRQAISNLAAPISQREQSPARLLDIAKSLTVLTTNLYIDNRQNADLLRQDSGIQKLAGIHAQAIHQYLELNQ
;
A
#
# COMPACT_ATOMS: atom_id res chain seq x y z
N MET A 1 -10.61 14.02 -8.53
CA MET A 1 -10.15 13.32 -7.30
C MET A 1 -8.63 13.35 -7.25
N ASN A 2 -8.01 13.54 -6.08
CA ASN A 2 -6.55 13.40 -5.92
C ASN A 2 -6.22 11.99 -5.42
N ILE A 3 -5.14 11.40 -5.92
CA ILE A 3 -4.66 10.10 -5.46
C ILE A 3 -3.43 10.32 -4.58
N ASN A 4 -3.47 9.85 -3.34
CA ASN A 4 -2.37 9.90 -2.42
C ASN A 4 -1.79 8.49 -2.21
N LEU A 5 -0.54 8.28 -2.60
CA LEU A 5 0.24 7.10 -2.28
C LEU A 5 1.00 7.38 -0.98
N ILE A 6 0.63 6.71 0.09
CA ILE A 6 1.10 7.01 1.44
C ILE A 6 1.93 5.84 1.94
N TYR A 7 3.14 6.10 2.42
CA TYR A 7 3.87 5.12 3.20
C TYR A 7 4.58 5.77 4.40
N PRO A 8 4.52 5.13 5.58
CA PRO A 8 5.18 5.64 6.77
C PRO A 8 6.70 5.63 6.59
N GLN A 9 7.33 6.74 6.94
CA GLN A 9 8.78 6.77 7.13
C GLN A 9 9.12 6.10 8.45
N ILE A 10 9.83 4.99 8.37
CA ILE A 10 10.34 4.25 9.53
C ILE A 10 11.72 4.83 9.88
N PRO A 11 12.02 5.10 11.18
CA PRO A 11 13.37 5.46 11.58
C PRO A 11 14.39 4.41 11.10
N SER A 12 15.57 4.83 10.68
CA SER A 12 16.58 3.95 10.07
C SER A 12 16.95 2.74 10.95
N ILE A 13 16.92 2.90 12.26
CA ILE A 13 17.18 1.82 13.24
C ILE A 13 16.09 0.74 13.26
N LEU A 14 14.89 1.06 12.78
CA LEU A 14 13.73 0.15 12.69
C LEU A 14 13.42 -0.26 11.26
N ASP A 15 14.12 0.32 10.26
CA ASP A 15 13.93 -0.01 8.86
C ASP A 15 14.44 -1.42 8.59
N ARG A 16 13.54 -2.25 8.07
CA ARG A 16 13.80 -3.66 7.83
C ARG A 16 14.61 -3.85 6.56
N HIS A 17 15.46 -4.84 6.57
CA HIS A 17 16.22 -5.27 5.42
C HIS A 17 15.73 -6.62 4.93
N ILE A 18 15.92 -6.90 3.65
CA ILE A 18 15.87 -8.27 3.14
C ILE A 18 17.07 -9.00 3.78
N PRO A 19 16.86 -10.14 4.47
CA PRO A 19 17.94 -10.85 5.17
C PRO A 19 19.17 -11.07 4.31
N GLY A 20 20.33 -10.72 4.84
CA GLY A 20 21.62 -10.82 4.16
C GLY A 20 21.87 -9.77 3.07
N THR A 21 21.09 -8.68 3.02
CA THR A 21 21.28 -7.58 2.05
C THR A 21 21.23 -6.22 2.71
N ASN A 22 21.59 -5.16 1.97
CA ASN A 22 21.40 -3.76 2.37
C ASN A 22 20.11 -3.14 1.82
N ILE A 23 19.22 -3.93 1.21
CA ILE A 23 17.97 -3.43 0.64
C ILE A 23 16.95 -3.26 1.75
N THR A 24 16.49 -2.03 1.98
CA THR A 24 15.57 -1.71 3.07
C THR A 24 14.11 -1.67 2.62
N SER A 25 13.19 -1.83 3.59
CA SER A 25 11.74 -1.70 3.33
C SER A 25 11.39 -0.28 2.86
N CYS A 26 12.04 0.76 3.39
CA CYS A 26 11.83 2.13 2.95
C CYS A 26 12.25 2.35 1.49
N GLN A 27 13.34 1.74 1.04
CA GLN A 27 13.77 1.82 -0.35
C GLN A 27 12.76 1.12 -1.26
N LEU A 28 12.38 -0.12 -0.95
CA LEU A 28 11.40 -0.88 -1.74
C LEU A 28 10.05 -0.18 -1.84
N LEU A 29 9.57 0.44 -0.74
CA LEU A 29 8.33 1.23 -0.76
C LEU A 29 8.49 2.51 -1.59
N SER A 30 9.65 3.15 -1.57
CA SER A 30 9.94 4.29 -2.42
C SER A 30 9.87 3.91 -3.91
N ASP A 31 10.51 2.80 -4.29
CA ASP A 31 10.53 2.32 -5.67
C ASP A 31 9.13 1.89 -6.13
N LEU A 32 8.39 1.18 -5.26
CA LEU A 32 7.02 0.76 -5.55
C LEU A 32 6.09 1.97 -5.75
N THR A 33 6.14 2.96 -4.86
CA THR A 33 5.28 4.16 -4.98
C THR A 33 5.61 5.00 -6.20
N ALA A 34 6.89 5.13 -6.54
CA ALA A 34 7.33 5.82 -7.76
C ALA A 34 6.81 5.10 -9.00
N GLN A 35 6.86 3.76 -9.02
CA GLN A 35 6.39 2.95 -10.15
C GLN A 35 4.85 2.99 -10.29
N ILE A 36 4.10 2.96 -9.16
CA ILE A 36 2.63 3.14 -9.19
C ILE A 36 2.29 4.50 -9.79
N LYS A 37 2.94 5.57 -9.31
CA LYS A 37 2.73 6.93 -9.84
C LYS A 37 3.00 6.99 -11.34
N THR A 38 4.12 6.45 -11.80
CA THR A 38 4.48 6.41 -13.22
C THR A 38 3.41 5.70 -14.07
N GLN A 39 2.92 4.54 -13.61
CA GLN A 39 1.89 3.79 -14.33
C GLN A 39 0.55 4.53 -14.36
N LEU A 40 0.14 5.15 -13.25
CA LEU A 40 -1.07 5.98 -13.20
C LEU A 40 -0.97 7.17 -14.16
N GLU A 41 0.14 7.91 -14.13
CA GLU A 41 0.33 9.10 -14.96
C GLU A 41 0.50 8.77 -16.46
N SER A 42 1.08 7.61 -16.80
CA SER A 42 1.22 7.19 -18.19
C SER A 42 -0.12 6.78 -18.83
N SER A 43 -1.05 6.29 -18.04
CA SER A 43 -2.40 5.89 -18.47
C SER A 43 -3.43 7.02 -18.36
N ALA A 44 -3.01 8.21 -17.92
CA ALA A 44 -3.89 9.33 -17.54
C ALA A 44 -4.64 10.01 -18.71
N LYS A 45 -4.43 9.60 -19.96
CA LYS A 45 -5.10 10.25 -21.11
C LYS A 45 -6.63 10.18 -21.06
N ASP A 46 -7.19 9.20 -20.31
CA ASP A 46 -8.62 8.95 -20.24
C ASP A 46 -9.16 8.85 -18.79
N THR A 47 -8.35 9.13 -17.77
CA THR A 47 -8.75 8.91 -16.36
C THR A 47 -9.02 10.21 -15.59
N PRO A 48 -10.10 10.28 -14.78
CA PRO A 48 -10.57 11.52 -14.15
C PRO A 48 -9.89 11.83 -12.81
N PHE A 49 -8.59 11.70 -12.68
CA PHE A 49 -7.89 12.19 -11.49
C PHE A 49 -7.09 13.46 -11.78
N THR A 50 -6.98 14.32 -10.77
CA THR A 50 -6.32 15.61 -10.91
C THR A 50 -4.82 15.52 -10.68
N GLN A 51 -4.39 14.71 -9.72
CA GLN A 51 -2.99 14.61 -9.31
C GLN A 51 -2.70 13.30 -8.57
N VAL A 52 -1.48 12.76 -8.76
CA VAL A 52 -0.91 11.68 -7.94
C VAL A 52 0.18 12.25 -7.04
N THR A 53 0.01 12.13 -5.73
CA THR A 53 0.96 12.63 -4.71
C THR A 53 1.55 11.48 -3.91
N ILE A 54 2.87 11.46 -3.72
CA ILE A 54 3.55 10.54 -2.82
C ILE A 54 3.74 11.23 -1.47
N LEU A 55 3.25 10.62 -0.39
CA LEU A 55 3.37 11.11 0.98
C LEU A 55 4.23 10.14 1.80
N LYS A 56 5.49 10.52 2.00
CA LYS A 56 6.44 9.84 2.89
C LYS A 56 6.68 10.70 4.12
N ALA A 57 6.27 10.23 5.30
CA ALA A 57 6.48 10.96 6.54
C ALA A 57 6.33 10.03 7.76
N PRO A 58 6.78 10.44 8.96
CA PRO A 58 6.47 9.73 10.20
C PRO A 58 4.97 9.56 10.38
N ILE A 59 4.55 8.45 11.00
CA ILE A 59 3.14 8.07 11.10
C ILE A 59 2.29 9.14 11.81
N GLU A 60 2.85 9.80 12.82
CA GLU A 60 2.17 10.87 13.57
C GLU A 60 1.88 12.10 12.69
N PHE A 61 2.79 12.40 11.75
CA PHE A 61 2.57 13.47 10.78
C PHE A 61 1.47 13.09 9.78
N LEU A 62 1.50 11.85 9.27
CA LEU A 62 0.47 11.32 8.36
C LEU A 62 -0.90 11.34 9.02
N MET A 63 -1.00 10.90 10.30
CA MET A 63 -2.23 10.95 11.08
C MET A 63 -2.79 12.38 11.20
N ARG A 64 -1.94 13.36 11.54
CA ARG A 64 -2.35 14.77 11.63
C ARG A 64 -2.80 15.31 10.28
N LYS A 65 -2.09 14.97 9.20
CA LYS A 65 -2.44 15.40 7.84
C LYS A 65 -3.79 14.85 7.41
N LEU A 66 -4.04 13.55 7.57
CA LEU A 66 -5.34 12.93 7.25
C LEU A 66 -6.48 13.47 8.11
N ALA A 67 -6.25 13.68 9.41
CA ALA A 67 -7.23 14.30 10.29
C ALA A 67 -7.55 15.76 9.89
N THR A 68 -6.58 16.51 9.38
CA THR A 68 -6.80 17.86 8.85
C THR A 68 -7.59 17.82 7.55
N GLN A 69 -7.21 16.96 6.62
CA GLN A 69 -7.95 16.75 5.36
C GLN A 69 -9.41 16.36 5.64
N ALA A 70 -9.64 15.47 6.60
CA ALA A 70 -10.97 15.04 7.03
C ALA A 70 -11.88 16.19 7.53
N ARG A 71 -11.31 17.30 8.01
CA ARG A 71 -12.04 18.49 8.48
C ARG A 71 -12.22 19.54 7.41
N THR A 72 -11.30 19.64 6.46
CA THR A 72 -11.21 20.77 5.52
C THR A 72 -11.62 20.42 4.10
N GLN A 73 -11.75 19.12 3.78
CA GLN A 73 -12.02 18.66 2.42
C GLN A 73 -13.21 17.67 2.40
N PRO A 74 -13.96 17.62 1.29
CA PRO A 74 -14.97 16.58 1.09
C PRO A 74 -14.33 15.17 1.10
N ALA A 75 -15.05 14.17 1.58
CA ALA A 75 -14.58 12.78 1.59
C ALA A 75 -14.21 12.27 0.19
N SER A 76 -14.93 12.75 -0.84
CA SER A 76 -14.69 12.41 -2.26
C SER A 76 -13.47 13.11 -2.89
N ALA A 77 -12.82 14.06 -2.18
CA ALA A 77 -11.71 14.82 -2.74
C ALA A 77 -10.45 13.97 -2.94
N ASN A 78 -10.25 12.95 -2.10
CA ASN A 78 -9.03 12.15 -2.09
C ASN A 78 -9.32 10.64 -2.03
N LEU A 79 -8.48 9.90 -2.75
CA LEU A 79 -8.31 8.45 -2.64
C LEU A 79 -6.91 8.21 -2.05
N ASN A 80 -6.83 7.48 -0.94
CA ASN A 80 -5.58 7.22 -0.24
C ASN A 80 -5.25 5.72 -0.32
N ILE A 81 -4.07 5.40 -0.81
CA ILE A 81 -3.49 4.06 -0.75
C ILE A 81 -2.34 4.12 0.26
N VAL A 82 -2.53 3.46 1.39
CA VAL A 82 -1.47 3.28 2.39
C VAL A 82 -0.71 2.01 2.04
N LEU A 83 0.59 2.13 1.79
CA LEU A 83 1.44 1.01 1.40
C LEU A 83 2.38 0.62 2.54
N GLN A 84 2.49 -0.67 2.78
CA GLN A 84 3.50 -1.25 3.66
C GLN A 84 4.06 -2.55 3.08
N LEU A 85 5.20 -2.99 3.61
CA LEU A 85 5.72 -4.34 3.45
C LEU A 85 5.50 -5.12 4.74
N GLY A 86 5.25 -6.41 4.62
CA GLY A 86 5.17 -7.33 5.76
C GLY A 86 6.57 -7.71 6.26
N ALA A 87 6.67 -7.96 7.56
CA ALA A 87 7.79 -8.62 8.18
C ALA A 87 7.28 -9.46 9.35
N SER A 88 7.75 -10.71 9.49
CA SER A 88 7.26 -11.65 10.50
C SER A 88 7.87 -11.40 11.87
N ALA A 89 9.14 -10.98 11.91
CA ALA A 89 9.89 -10.78 13.13
C ALA A 89 10.84 -9.58 13.05
N GLN A 90 11.48 -9.28 14.19
CA GLN A 90 12.45 -8.17 14.28
C GLN A 90 13.91 -8.66 14.20
N ASP A 91 14.13 -9.84 13.62
CA ASP A 91 15.46 -10.41 13.41
C ASP A 91 15.87 -10.36 11.93
N ASP A 92 17.13 -10.65 11.63
CA ASP A 92 17.67 -10.75 10.28
C ASP A 92 17.65 -12.20 9.78
N ARG A 93 16.48 -12.86 9.88
CA ARG A 93 16.28 -14.25 9.48
C ARG A 93 15.16 -14.40 8.48
N TRP A 94 15.21 -15.50 7.74
CA TRP A 94 14.13 -15.89 6.85
C TRP A 94 12.97 -16.53 7.63
N HIS A 95 11.75 -16.12 7.29
CA HIS A 95 10.51 -16.59 7.88
C HIS A 95 9.57 -17.18 6.84
N THR A 96 8.50 -17.81 7.30
CA THR A 96 7.53 -18.50 6.44
C THR A 96 6.30 -17.67 6.08
N ALA A 97 6.00 -16.62 6.84
CA ALA A 97 4.87 -15.73 6.49
C ALA A 97 5.10 -15.11 5.12
N SER A 98 4.07 -15.11 4.31
CA SER A 98 4.13 -14.66 2.93
C SER A 98 2.79 -14.11 2.48
N GLY A 99 2.77 -13.43 1.35
CA GLY A 99 1.55 -13.06 0.67
C GLY A 99 1.32 -11.56 0.59
N TRP A 100 0.26 -11.23 -0.13
CA TRP A 100 -0.23 -9.89 -0.37
C TRP A 100 -1.60 -9.73 0.29
N THR A 101 -1.87 -8.61 0.94
CA THR A 101 -3.14 -8.36 1.60
C THR A 101 -3.62 -6.92 1.39
N VAL A 102 -4.94 -6.72 1.51
CA VAL A 102 -5.54 -5.40 1.58
C VAL A 102 -6.50 -5.33 2.77
N THR A 103 -6.57 -4.17 3.39
CA THR A 103 -7.53 -3.85 4.45
C THR A 103 -8.27 -2.58 4.05
N SER A 104 -9.60 -2.65 4.03
CA SER A 104 -10.46 -1.51 3.78
C SER A 104 -10.68 -0.68 5.04
N GLN A 105 -11.10 0.56 4.85
CA GLN A 105 -11.51 1.45 5.92
C GLN A 105 -12.84 0.96 6.52
N PRO A 106 -12.96 0.88 7.86
CA PRO A 106 -14.20 0.42 8.50
C PRO A 106 -15.41 1.27 8.10
N ASN A 107 -16.54 0.62 7.85
CA ASN A 107 -17.82 1.25 7.51
C ASN A 107 -17.76 2.18 6.27
N ASN A 108 -16.94 1.88 5.30
CA ASN A 108 -16.80 2.64 4.07
C ASN A 108 -16.96 1.73 2.83
N PRO A 109 -18.17 1.63 2.24
CA PRO A 109 -18.42 0.76 1.10
C PRO A 109 -17.56 1.07 -0.14
N GLN A 110 -17.15 2.32 -0.34
CA GLN A 110 -16.25 2.70 -1.43
C GLN A 110 -14.84 2.13 -1.20
N SER A 111 -14.41 2.07 0.06
CA SER A 111 -13.15 1.43 0.43
C SER A 111 -13.21 -0.08 0.23
N ASP A 112 -14.35 -0.71 0.54
CA ASP A 112 -14.56 -2.15 0.29
C ASP A 112 -14.52 -2.46 -1.21
N GLN A 113 -15.19 -1.65 -2.03
CA GLN A 113 -15.16 -1.79 -3.50
C GLN A 113 -13.74 -1.69 -4.06
N LEU A 114 -12.96 -0.70 -3.61
CA LEU A 114 -11.57 -0.57 -4.05
C LEU A 114 -10.71 -1.75 -3.57
N ALA A 115 -10.93 -2.23 -2.34
CA ALA A 115 -10.21 -3.40 -1.81
C ALA A 115 -10.51 -4.66 -2.64
N ASP A 116 -11.76 -4.88 -3.05
CA ASP A 116 -12.14 -6.01 -3.91
C ASP A 116 -11.47 -5.95 -5.29
N LEU A 117 -11.38 -4.76 -5.88
CA LEU A 117 -10.64 -4.57 -7.14
C LEU A 117 -9.14 -4.86 -6.97
N LEU A 118 -8.54 -4.39 -5.89
CA LEU A 118 -7.14 -4.66 -5.55
C LEU A 118 -6.87 -6.16 -5.36
N ILE A 119 -7.76 -6.88 -4.64
CA ILE A 119 -7.67 -8.34 -4.48
C ILE A 119 -7.76 -9.03 -5.85
N THR A 120 -8.71 -8.60 -6.68
CA THR A 120 -8.90 -9.18 -8.02
C THR A 120 -7.65 -9.03 -8.87
N GLN A 121 -7.05 -7.85 -8.92
CA GLN A 121 -5.83 -7.60 -9.67
C GLN A 121 -4.63 -8.36 -9.08
N ALA A 122 -4.54 -8.47 -7.75
CA ALA A 122 -3.49 -9.24 -7.09
C ALA A 122 -3.60 -10.74 -7.39
N LEU A 123 -4.83 -11.30 -7.39
CA LEU A 123 -5.08 -12.71 -7.76
C LEU A 123 -4.67 -12.99 -9.22
N GLN A 124 -4.99 -12.09 -10.14
CA GLN A 124 -4.63 -12.22 -11.55
C GLN A 124 -3.11 -12.14 -11.78
N THR A 125 -2.45 -11.26 -11.05
CA THR A 125 -1.02 -10.96 -11.25
C THR A 125 -0.09 -11.93 -10.52
N LEU A 126 -0.41 -12.26 -9.27
CA LEU A 126 0.45 -13.05 -8.37
C LEU A 126 -0.01 -14.50 -8.21
N GLY A 127 -1.25 -14.80 -8.58
CA GLY A 127 -1.89 -16.10 -8.37
C GLY A 127 -2.41 -16.30 -6.94
N ARG A 128 -3.22 -17.34 -6.75
CA ARG A 128 -3.91 -17.60 -5.46
C ARG A 128 -2.97 -17.86 -4.29
N GLN A 129 -1.80 -18.45 -4.54
CA GLN A 129 -0.84 -18.79 -3.47
C GLN A 129 -0.16 -17.55 -2.88
N ALA A 130 -0.15 -16.45 -3.60
CA ALA A 130 0.48 -15.21 -3.15
C ALA A 130 -0.45 -14.31 -2.32
N ILE A 131 -1.73 -14.66 -2.20
CA ILE A 131 -2.68 -13.89 -1.38
C ILE A 131 -2.86 -14.61 -0.06
N SER A 132 -2.39 -13.99 1.00
CA SER A 132 -2.52 -14.50 2.36
C SER A 132 -3.79 -13.96 3.00
N ASN A 133 -4.61 -14.87 3.57
CA ASN A 133 -5.71 -14.53 4.48
C ASN A 133 -5.24 -14.36 5.93
N LEU A 134 -3.95 -14.21 6.16
CA LEU A 134 -3.41 -13.98 7.49
C LEU A 134 -3.75 -12.56 7.91
N ALA A 135 -4.78 -12.43 8.74
CA ALA A 135 -4.97 -11.23 9.53
C ALA A 135 -3.68 -10.97 10.32
N ALA A 136 -3.09 -9.79 10.13
CA ALA A 136 -1.89 -9.40 10.86
C ALA A 136 -2.13 -9.57 12.37
N PRO A 137 -1.17 -10.13 13.12
CA PRO A 137 -1.32 -10.27 14.57
C PRO A 137 -1.59 -8.91 15.20
N ILE A 138 -2.63 -8.85 16.02
CA ILE A 138 -3.22 -7.66 16.64
C ILE A 138 -2.25 -6.91 17.59
N SER A 139 -1.08 -7.49 17.88
CA SER A 139 -0.20 -7.08 18.99
C SER A 139 0.66 -5.83 18.76
N GLN A 140 0.57 -5.13 17.63
CA GLN A 140 1.34 -3.90 17.36
C GLN A 140 0.47 -2.73 16.85
N ARG A 141 -0.76 -2.62 17.31
CA ARG A 141 -1.72 -1.60 16.82
C ARG A 141 -1.32 -0.15 17.06
N GLU A 142 -0.56 0.18 18.09
CA GLU A 142 -0.31 1.59 18.45
C GLU A 142 0.60 2.35 17.47
N GLN A 143 1.47 1.66 16.73
CA GLN A 143 2.34 2.26 15.69
C GLN A 143 2.05 1.71 14.28
N SER A 144 0.95 0.98 14.11
CA SER A 144 0.60 0.36 12.83
C SER A 144 0.03 1.40 11.85
N PRO A 145 0.42 1.33 10.55
CA PRO A 145 -0.23 2.10 9.47
C PRO A 145 -1.75 1.89 9.39
N ALA A 146 -2.29 0.79 9.94
CA ALA A 146 -3.72 0.54 10.02
C ALA A 146 -4.50 1.65 10.77
N ARG A 147 -3.87 2.37 11.70
CA ARG A 147 -4.50 3.53 12.38
C ARG A 147 -4.86 4.66 11.42
N LEU A 148 -4.22 4.73 10.26
CA LEU A 148 -4.56 5.71 9.23
C LEU A 148 -5.95 5.47 8.65
N LEU A 149 -6.41 4.20 8.63
CA LEU A 149 -7.76 3.84 8.19
C LEU A 149 -8.85 4.40 9.14
N ASP A 150 -8.58 4.41 10.45
CA ASP A 150 -9.55 4.87 11.46
C ASP A 150 -9.71 6.40 11.44
N ILE A 151 -8.67 7.13 11.04
CA ILE A 151 -8.61 8.59 11.09
C ILE A 151 -9.08 9.23 9.78
N ALA A 152 -8.83 8.57 8.66
CA ALA A 152 -9.22 9.08 7.35
C ALA A 152 -10.74 9.12 7.22
N LYS A 153 -11.28 10.21 6.62
CA LYS A 153 -12.68 10.28 6.17
C LYS A 153 -12.81 10.09 4.67
N SER A 154 -11.72 10.33 3.95
CA SER A 154 -11.64 10.04 2.52
C SER A 154 -11.45 8.55 2.30
N LEU A 155 -11.85 8.06 1.12
CA LEU A 155 -11.61 6.69 0.68
C LEU A 155 -10.15 6.28 0.95
N THR A 156 -9.95 5.28 1.80
CA THR A 156 -8.62 4.84 2.22
C THR A 156 -8.54 3.32 2.31
N VAL A 157 -7.51 2.74 1.71
CA VAL A 157 -7.17 1.32 1.84
C VAL A 157 -5.71 1.17 2.26
N LEU A 158 -5.40 0.09 2.98
CA LEU A 158 -4.04 -0.30 3.35
C LEU A 158 -3.67 -1.59 2.63
N THR A 159 -2.54 -1.60 1.93
CA THR A 159 -2.00 -2.80 1.29
C THR A 159 -0.70 -3.25 1.94
N THR A 160 -0.57 -4.55 2.21
CA THR A 160 0.70 -5.18 2.58
C THR A 160 1.27 -5.86 1.34
N ASN A 161 2.37 -5.33 0.83
CA ASN A 161 2.95 -5.70 -0.46
C ASN A 161 4.05 -6.74 -0.28
N LEU A 162 3.66 -7.98 0.09
CA LEU A 162 4.56 -9.09 0.35
C LEU A 162 5.39 -8.93 1.64
N TYR A 163 6.13 -9.97 2.01
CA TYR A 163 6.96 -10.04 3.21
C TYR A 163 8.45 -10.02 2.86
N ILE A 164 9.19 -9.05 3.38
CA ILE A 164 10.62 -8.86 3.05
C ILE A 164 11.51 -9.97 3.62
N ASP A 165 11.07 -10.63 4.68
CA ASP A 165 11.74 -11.73 5.36
C ASP A 165 11.28 -13.12 4.88
N ASN A 166 10.52 -13.19 3.80
CA ASN A 166 10.19 -14.43 3.09
C ASN A 166 11.01 -14.53 1.80
N ARG A 167 11.70 -15.68 1.59
CA ARG A 167 12.62 -15.83 0.43
C ARG A 167 11.95 -15.60 -0.92
N GLN A 168 10.79 -16.24 -1.14
CA GLN A 168 10.09 -16.12 -2.43
C GLN A 168 9.58 -14.70 -2.68
N ASN A 169 9.06 -14.06 -1.63
CA ASN A 169 8.60 -12.67 -1.72
C ASN A 169 9.77 -11.70 -1.93
N ALA A 170 10.88 -11.89 -1.22
CA ALA A 170 12.08 -11.09 -1.37
C ALA A 170 12.71 -11.22 -2.76
N ASP A 171 12.68 -12.42 -3.35
CA ASP A 171 13.15 -12.63 -4.72
C ASP A 171 12.32 -11.83 -5.74
N LEU A 172 11.01 -11.71 -5.55
CA LEU A 172 10.17 -10.85 -6.36
C LEU A 172 10.44 -9.36 -6.11
N LEU A 173 10.54 -8.97 -4.84
CA LEU A 173 10.76 -7.57 -4.45
C LEU A 173 12.10 -6.98 -4.92
N ARG A 174 13.14 -7.83 -5.11
CA ARG A 174 14.46 -7.40 -5.61
C ARG A 174 14.52 -7.23 -7.12
N GLN A 175 13.50 -7.67 -7.85
CA GLN A 175 13.46 -7.58 -9.30
C GLN A 175 12.63 -6.38 -9.74
N ASP A 176 13.14 -5.58 -10.68
CA ASP A 176 12.39 -4.47 -11.27
C ASP A 176 11.05 -4.95 -11.85
N SER A 177 11.05 -6.11 -12.48
CA SER A 177 9.82 -6.75 -13.00
C SER A 177 8.83 -7.10 -11.89
N GLY A 178 9.29 -7.44 -10.70
CA GLY A 178 8.46 -7.70 -9.54
C GLY A 178 7.82 -6.42 -9.00
N ILE A 179 8.61 -5.36 -8.84
CA ILE A 179 8.09 -4.04 -8.45
C ILE A 179 7.09 -3.52 -9.50
N GLN A 180 7.37 -3.70 -10.79
CA GLN A 180 6.43 -3.33 -11.87
C GLN A 180 5.11 -4.10 -11.79
N LYS A 181 5.14 -5.41 -11.50
CA LYS A 181 3.92 -6.22 -11.31
C LYS A 181 3.11 -5.75 -10.10
N LEU A 182 3.77 -5.49 -8.96
CA LEU A 182 3.10 -4.97 -7.76
C LEU A 182 2.50 -3.59 -8.02
N ALA A 183 3.20 -2.72 -8.72
CA ALA A 183 2.69 -1.41 -9.12
C ALA A 183 1.47 -1.54 -10.04
N GLY A 184 1.49 -2.50 -10.98
CA GLY A 184 0.38 -2.80 -11.89
C GLY A 184 -0.90 -3.17 -11.16
N ILE A 185 -0.82 -3.94 -10.09
CA ILE A 185 -1.97 -4.28 -9.24
C ILE A 185 -2.69 -3.01 -8.77
N HIS A 186 -1.93 -2.05 -8.23
CA HIS A 186 -2.50 -0.81 -7.70
C HIS A 186 -3.03 0.09 -8.82
N ALA A 187 -2.24 0.31 -9.87
CA ALA A 187 -2.62 1.20 -10.96
C ALA A 187 -3.89 0.72 -11.67
N GLN A 188 -3.98 -0.57 -12.01
CA GLN A 188 -5.15 -1.14 -12.68
C GLN A 188 -6.40 -1.10 -11.80
N ALA A 189 -6.29 -1.45 -10.51
CA ALA A 189 -7.40 -1.38 -9.57
C ALA A 189 -7.91 0.06 -9.39
N ILE A 190 -7.02 1.04 -9.30
CA ILE A 190 -7.37 2.45 -9.18
C ILE A 190 -8.08 2.93 -10.46
N HIS A 191 -7.55 2.63 -11.64
CA HIS A 191 -8.20 2.99 -12.90
C HIS A 191 -9.60 2.41 -13.00
N GLN A 192 -9.75 1.12 -12.74
CA GLN A 192 -11.04 0.45 -12.77
C GLN A 192 -12.03 1.05 -11.75
N TYR A 193 -11.55 1.37 -10.54
CA TYR A 193 -12.37 2.06 -9.54
C TYR A 193 -12.87 3.42 -10.04
N LEU A 194 -11.99 4.22 -10.64
CA LEU A 194 -12.35 5.54 -11.16
C LEU A 194 -13.34 5.46 -12.32
N GLU A 195 -13.20 4.49 -13.21
CA GLU A 195 -14.13 4.25 -14.32
C GLU A 195 -15.53 3.87 -13.84
N LEU A 196 -15.63 3.04 -12.79
CA LEU A 196 -16.90 2.59 -12.24
C LEU A 196 -17.65 3.69 -11.45
N ASN A 197 -16.96 4.76 -11.04
CA ASN A 197 -17.51 5.81 -10.17
C ASN A 197 -17.48 7.21 -10.82
N GLN A 198 -17.53 7.26 -12.16
CA GLN A 198 -17.69 8.48 -12.96
C GLN A 198 -19.09 9.02 -12.96
#